data_5afaaafda15309a4d6bf6b8c4a3f2da6
#
_entry.id   5afaaafda15309a4d6bf6b8c4a3f2da6
#
_cell.length_a   1.000
_cell.length_b   1.000
_cell.length_c   1.000
_cell.angle_alpha   90.00
_cell.angle_beta   90.00
_cell.angle_gamma   90.00
#
_symmetry.space_group_name_H-M   'P 1'
#
loop_
_entity.id
_entity.type
_entity.pdbx_description
1 polymer ?
#
loop_
_entity_poly.entity_id
_entity_poly.type
_entity_poly.pdbx_seq_one_letter_code
_entity_poly.pdbx_strand_id
1 'polypeptide(L)'
;LTIGDEILQRLSTQYRIQAEEYVSLYTHLQSRDPFQVLVATILSQNTTDKAALNALKTLERDVGLTPRAILEAGRRRVEKAIRMAGMYRSKARFILEVSRIVVEKYGGDIWNMLRGDVEDVRMRLMALPGVGGKTADVLLATLGIAHTVPVDTHVRRVSTRLGLVEEGASYEAIRKRLEEVFRADSRHLAHLLLIAHGRRVCRARRPLCGNCVINSLCKYYQKSKKRLPA
;
A
#
# COMPACT_ATOMS: atom_id res chain seq x y z
N LEU A 1 20.31 -9.98 16.57
CA LEU A 1 19.18 -9.26 15.98
C LEU A 1 19.72 -8.28 14.94
N THR A 2 19.17 -8.32 13.73
CA THR A 2 19.46 -7.28 12.71
C THR A 2 18.77 -5.97 13.06
N ILE A 3 19.17 -4.87 12.44
CA ILE A 3 18.47 -3.58 12.63
C ILE A 3 16.99 -3.68 12.23
N GLY A 4 16.67 -4.50 11.22
CA GLY A 4 15.29 -4.75 10.82
C GLY A 4 14.48 -5.46 11.89
N ASP A 5 15.06 -6.50 12.51
CA ASP A 5 14.41 -7.23 13.60
C ASP A 5 14.13 -6.32 14.81
N GLU A 6 15.09 -5.47 15.16
CA GLU A 6 14.94 -4.54 16.29
C GLU A 6 13.85 -3.48 16.01
N ILE A 7 13.82 -2.92 14.80
CA ILE A 7 12.76 -1.99 14.38
C ILE A 7 11.40 -2.66 14.49
N LEU A 8 11.24 -3.87 13.94
CA LEU A 8 9.97 -4.60 13.96
C LEU A 8 9.53 -4.91 15.38
N GLN A 9 10.42 -5.44 16.21
CA GLN A 9 10.12 -5.76 17.60
C GLN A 9 9.57 -4.54 18.35
N ARG A 10 10.28 -3.41 18.28
CA ARG A 10 9.88 -2.16 18.96
C ARG A 10 8.57 -1.58 18.42
N LEU A 11 8.36 -1.59 17.10
CA LEU A 11 7.12 -1.12 16.52
C LEU A 11 5.94 -2.04 16.82
N SER A 12 6.14 -3.36 16.86
CA SER A 12 5.10 -4.35 17.20
C SER A 12 4.64 -4.25 18.65
N THR A 13 5.50 -3.82 19.58
CA THR A 13 5.08 -3.55 20.97
C THR A 13 4.20 -2.31 21.07
N GLN A 14 4.39 -1.33 20.18
CA GLN A 14 3.64 -0.08 20.20
C GLN A 14 2.36 -0.10 19.39
N TYR A 15 2.34 -0.86 18.28
CA TYR A 15 1.22 -0.85 17.33
C TYR A 15 0.61 -2.24 17.16
N ARG A 16 -0.71 -2.32 17.35
CA ARG A 16 -1.53 -3.43 16.83
C ARG A 16 -2.07 -3.03 15.47
N ILE A 17 -1.82 -3.85 14.46
CA ILE A 17 -2.33 -3.62 13.10
C ILE A 17 -3.82 -3.97 13.11
N GLN A 18 -4.66 -2.98 12.81
CA GLN A 18 -6.10 -3.14 12.60
C GLN A 18 -6.36 -3.10 11.09
N ALA A 19 -7.01 -4.12 10.57
CA ALA A 19 -7.21 -4.26 9.13
C ALA A 19 -7.96 -3.06 8.52
N GLU A 20 -8.89 -2.48 9.27
CA GLU A 20 -9.71 -1.34 8.88
C GLU A 20 -8.90 -0.06 8.59
N GLU A 21 -7.69 0.02 9.10
CA GLU A 21 -6.75 1.12 8.83
C GLU A 21 -6.01 0.96 7.49
N TYR A 22 -6.19 -0.18 6.80
CA TYR A 22 -5.50 -0.54 5.54
C TYR A 22 -6.50 -1.20 4.59
N VAL A 23 -7.09 -0.42 3.70
CA VAL A 23 -8.21 -0.87 2.86
C VAL A 23 -7.91 -2.14 2.06
N SER A 24 -6.69 -2.31 1.54
CA SER A 24 -6.27 -3.52 0.81
C SER A 24 -6.26 -4.75 1.71
N LEU A 25 -5.69 -4.63 2.93
CA LEU A 25 -5.68 -5.72 3.91
C LEU A 25 -7.09 -6.08 4.35
N TYR A 26 -7.92 -5.08 4.68
CA TYR A 26 -9.31 -5.28 5.03
C TYR A 26 -10.05 -6.05 3.95
N THR A 27 -9.95 -5.60 2.69
CA THR A 27 -10.61 -6.23 1.55
C THR A 27 -10.16 -7.68 1.35
N HIS A 28 -8.85 -7.93 1.46
CA HIS A 28 -8.31 -9.29 1.36
C HIS A 28 -8.88 -10.23 2.44
N LEU A 29 -8.97 -9.77 3.69
CA LEU A 29 -9.51 -10.58 4.78
C LEU A 29 -11.01 -10.88 4.60
N GLN A 30 -11.77 -9.96 3.99
CA GLN A 30 -13.20 -10.14 3.77
C GLN A 30 -13.53 -11.02 2.57
N SER A 31 -12.88 -10.79 1.41
CA SER A 31 -13.30 -11.41 0.14
C SER A 31 -12.35 -12.47 -0.39
N ARG A 32 -11.05 -12.40 -0.04
CA ARG A 32 -9.98 -13.22 -0.64
C ARG A 32 -9.85 -13.06 -2.17
N ASP A 33 -10.53 -12.08 -2.75
CA ASP A 33 -10.56 -11.84 -4.20
C ASP A 33 -9.50 -10.78 -4.58
N PRO A 34 -8.47 -11.13 -5.38
CA PRO A 34 -7.43 -10.21 -5.79
C PRO A 34 -7.95 -9.03 -6.62
N PHE A 35 -9.01 -9.21 -7.40
CA PHE A 35 -9.59 -8.11 -8.16
C PHE A 35 -10.17 -7.04 -7.22
N GLN A 36 -10.88 -7.46 -6.18
CA GLN A 36 -11.42 -6.53 -5.18
C GLN A 36 -10.29 -5.82 -4.41
N VAL A 37 -9.21 -6.54 -4.06
CA VAL A 37 -8.03 -5.94 -3.41
C VAL A 37 -7.36 -4.91 -4.33
N LEU A 38 -7.26 -5.19 -5.64
CA LEU A 38 -6.73 -4.24 -6.62
C LEU A 38 -7.60 -2.98 -6.73
N VAL A 39 -8.92 -3.15 -6.84
CA VAL A 39 -9.89 -2.03 -6.86
C VAL A 39 -9.76 -1.19 -5.58
N ALA A 40 -9.72 -1.83 -4.41
CA ALA A 40 -9.52 -1.16 -3.12
C ALA A 40 -8.21 -0.36 -3.08
N THR A 41 -7.13 -0.92 -3.62
CA THR A 41 -5.82 -0.26 -3.68
C THR A 41 -5.84 0.94 -4.64
N ILE A 42 -6.52 0.85 -5.79
CA ILE A 42 -6.73 1.99 -6.70
C ILE A 42 -7.56 3.07 -6.01
N LEU A 43 -8.62 2.69 -5.30
CA LEU A 43 -9.44 3.65 -4.56
C LEU A 43 -8.66 4.39 -3.46
N SER A 44 -7.66 3.76 -2.84
CA SER A 44 -6.85 4.36 -1.79
C SER A 44 -5.80 5.37 -2.29
N GLN A 45 -5.55 5.45 -3.59
CA GLN A 45 -4.58 6.40 -4.13
C GLN A 45 -4.96 7.85 -3.83
N ASN A 46 -4.04 8.61 -3.23
CA ASN A 46 -4.22 10.03 -2.88
C ASN A 46 -5.50 10.33 -2.05
N THR A 47 -5.90 9.40 -1.19
CA THR A 47 -7.02 9.60 -0.26
C THR A 47 -6.78 8.83 1.06
N THR A 48 -7.68 8.97 2.02
CA THR A 48 -7.62 8.23 3.28
C THR A 48 -8.19 6.82 3.11
N ASP A 49 -7.68 5.85 3.88
CA ASP A 49 -8.23 4.48 3.86
C ASP A 49 -9.72 4.46 4.22
N LYS A 50 -10.18 5.32 5.15
CA LYS A 50 -11.60 5.47 5.48
C LYS A 50 -12.45 5.88 4.28
N ALA A 51 -12.00 6.87 3.51
CA ALA A 51 -12.72 7.31 2.30
C ALA A 51 -12.70 6.23 1.21
N ALA A 52 -11.56 5.55 1.03
CA ALA A 52 -11.42 4.44 0.10
C ALA A 52 -12.34 3.26 0.48
N LEU A 53 -12.39 2.89 1.76
CA LEU A 53 -13.27 1.82 2.25
C LEU A 53 -14.75 2.15 2.05
N ASN A 54 -15.16 3.38 2.35
CA ASN A 54 -16.54 3.81 2.13
C ASN A 54 -16.90 3.80 0.63
N ALA A 55 -15.98 4.23 -0.24
CA ALA A 55 -16.17 4.17 -1.68
C ALA A 55 -16.28 2.72 -2.19
N LEU A 56 -15.45 1.82 -1.66
CA LEU A 56 -15.50 0.40 -2.00
C LEU A 56 -16.85 -0.22 -1.62
N LYS A 57 -17.32 0.02 -0.39
CA LYS A 57 -18.64 -0.46 0.09
C LYS A 57 -19.79 0.10 -0.76
N THR A 58 -19.71 1.35 -1.18
CA THR A 58 -20.72 1.96 -2.04
C THR A 58 -20.67 1.35 -3.45
N LEU A 59 -19.46 1.11 -3.99
CA LEU A 59 -19.28 0.45 -5.28
C LEU A 59 -19.83 -0.99 -5.25
N GLU A 60 -19.55 -1.74 -4.19
CA GLU A 60 -20.06 -3.09 -3.99
C GLU A 60 -21.58 -3.13 -3.98
N ARG A 61 -22.22 -2.27 -3.20
CA ARG A 61 -23.67 -2.21 -3.05
C ARG A 61 -24.39 -1.76 -4.33
N ASP A 62 -23.88 -0.74 -5.01
CA ASP A 62 -24.59 -0.06 -6.11
C ASP A 62 -24.25 -0.62 -7.50
N VAL A 63 -23.11 -1.31 -7.61
CA VAL A 63 -22.57 -1.81 -8.89
C VAL A 63 -22.19 -3.28 -8.81
N GLY A 64 -21.55 -3.70 -7.71
CA GLY A 64 -20.87 -4.97 -7.57
C GLY A 64 -19.37 -4.86 -7.76
N LEU A 65 -18.62 -5.84 -7.25
CA LEU A 65 -17.15 -5.86 -7.27
C LEU A 65 -16.58 -6.98 -8.15
N THR A 66 -17.24 -7.28 -9.28
CA THR A 66 -16.70 -8.17 -10.31
C THR A 66 -16.34 -7.38 -11.56
N PRO A 67 -15.34 -7.82 -12.36
CA PRO A 67 -14.99 -7.14 -13.60
C PRO A 67 -16.19 -6.95 -14.54
N ARG A 68 -17.06 -7.96 -14.67
CA ARG A 68 -18.25 -7.90 -15.53
C ARG A 68 -19.29 -6.90 -15.01
N ALA A 69 -19.63 -6.94 -13.72
CA ALA A 69 -20.58 -6.00 -13.12
C ALA A 69 -20.15 -4.54 -13.27
N ILE A 70 -18.85 -4.26 -13.12
CA ILE A 70 -18.28 -2.92 -13.32
C ILE A 70 -18.43 -2.45 -14.77
N LEU A 71 -18.16 -3.32 -15.73
CA LEU A 71 -18.33 -2.99 -17.16
C LEU A 71 -19.79 -2.75 -17.54
N GLU A 72 -20.70 -3.63 -17.08
CA GLU A 72 -22.15 -3.53 -17.31
C GLU A 72 -22.75 -2.24 -16.71
N ALA A 73 -22.29 -1.85 -15.52
CA ALA A 73 -22.74 -0.61 -14.88
C ALA A 73 -22.33 0.64 -15.64
N GLY A 74 -21.18 0.59 -16.30
CA GLY A 74 -20.65 1.67 -17.09
C GLY A 74 -20.11 2.85 -16.25
N ARG A 75 -19.46 3.76 -16.95
CA ARG A 75 -18.66 4.84 -16.35
C ARG A 75 -19.43 5.71 -15.35
N ARG A 76 -20.64 6.16 -15.73
CA ARG A 76 -21.42 7.11 -14.91
C ARG A 76 -21.80 6.52 -13.55
N ARG A 77 -22.20 5.26 -13.50
CA ARG A 77 -22.56 4.59 -12.24
C ARG A 77 -21.35 4.34 -11.36
N VAL A 78 -20.23 3.90 -11.95
CA VAL A 78 -18.95 3.73 -11.23
C VAL A 78 -18.47 5.06 -10.65
N GLU A 79 -18.41 6.15 -11.45
CA GLU A 79 -18.02 7.47 -10.97
C GLU A 79 -18.88 7.95 -9.79
N LYS A 80 -20.21 7.76 -9.88
CA LYS A 80 -21.15 8.11 -8.81
C LYS A 80 -20.84 7.34 -7.53
N ALA A 81 -20.65 6.03 -7.63
CA ALA A 81 -20.40 5.15 -6.50
C ALA A 81 -19.09 5.45 -5.75
N ILE A 82 -18.03 5.84 -6.47
CA ILE A 82 -16.71 6.08 -5.88
C ILE A 82 -16.39 7.57 -5.63
N ARG A 83 -17.36 8.46 -5.75
CA ARG A 83 -17.15 9.92 -5.70
C ARG A 83 -16.38 10.37 -4.45
N MET A 84 -16.64 9.74 -3.31
CA MET A 84 -16.01 10.07 -2.03
C MET A 84 -14.52 9.70 -1.94
N ALA A 85 -14.01 8.87 -2.83
CA ALA A 85 -12.59 8.51 -2.85
C ALA A 85 -11.67 9.62 -3.40
N GLY A 86 -12.23 10.74 -3.90
CA GLY A 86 -11.46 11.78 -4.58
C GLY A 86 -10.88 11.28 -5.91
N MET A 87 -10.53 12.18 -6.82
CA MET A 87 -10.03 11.83 -8.17
C MET A 87 -10.89 10.75 -8.86
N TYR A 88 -12.17 10.72 -8.55
CA TYR A 88 -13.09 9.63 -8.91
C TYR A 88 -13.20 9.37 -10.41
N ARG A 89 -13.08 10.42 -11.25
CA ARG A 89 -13.12 10.28 -12.72
C ARG A 89 -11.93 9.46 -13.25
N SER A 90 -10.72 9.74 -12.75
CA SER A 90 -9.52 8.99 -13.13
C SER A 90 -9.57 7.58 -12.59
N LYS A 91 -9.97 7.42 -11.32
CA LYS A 91 -10.10 6.10 -10.68
C LYS A 91 -11.15 5.22 -11.37
N ALA A 92 -12.32 5.79 -11.72
CA ALA A 92 -13.34 5.06 -12.47
C ALA A 92 -12.82 4.60 -13.83
N ARG A 93 -12.09 5.47 -14.55
CA ARG A 93 -11.46 5.09 -15.82
C ARG A 93 -10.49 3.92 -15.63
N PHE A 94 -9.60 3.99 -14.63
CA PHE A 94 -8.65 2.91 -14.35
C PHE A 94 -9.37 1.60 -13.99
N ILE A 95 -10.36 1.65 -13.10
CA ILE A 95 -11.12 0.48 -12.68
C ILE A 95 -11.84 -0.16 -13.88
N LEU A 96 -12.46 0.62 -14.76
CA LEU A 96 -13.12 0.14 -15.98
C LEU A 96 -12.12 -0.50 -16.97
N GLU A 97 -10.98 0.14 -17.21
CA GLU A 97 -9.95 -0.39 -18.10
C GLU A 97 -9.34 -1.68 -17.55
N VAL A 98 -9.04 -1.72 -16.25
CA VAL A 98 -8.58 -2.93 -15.57
C VAL A 98 -9.62 -4.05 -15.70
N SER A 99 -10.90 -3.74 -15.46
CA SER A 99 -12.00 -4.70 -15.62
C SER A 99 -12.08 -5.25 -17.03
N ARG A 100 -11.94 -4.38 -18.06
CA ARG A 100 -11.92 -4.80 -19.45
C ARG A 100 -10.78 -5.76 -19.76
N ILE A 101 -9.55 -5.38 -19.35
CA ILE A 101 -8.36 -6.23 -19.56
C ILE A 101 -8.53 -7.59 -18.88
N VAL A 102 -9.06 -7.63 -17.65
CA VAL A 102 -9.30 -8.89 -16.94
C VAL A 102 -10.33 -9.75 -17.66
N VAL A 103 -11.41 -9.16 -18.19
CA VAL A 103 -12.42 -9.92 -18.95
C VAL A 103 -11.87 -10.43 -20.28
N GLU A 104 -11.23 -9.54 -21.06
CA GLU A 104 -10.81 -9.86 -22.44
C GLU A 104 -9.60 -10.78 -22.49
N LYS A 105 -8.60 -10.56 -21.63
CA LYS A 105 -7.34 -11.30 -21.67
C LYS A 105 -7.24 -12.46 -20.69
N TYR A 106 -8.04 -12.43 -19.62
CA TYR A 106 -7.93 -13.40 -18.52
C TYR A 106 -9.26 -14.10 -18.20
N GLY A 107 -10.27 -13.98 -19.09
CA GLY A 107 -11.55 -14.67 -18.97
C GLY A 107 -12.43 -14.16 -17.81
N GLY A 108 -12.12 -13.00 -17.24
CA GLY A 108 -12.83 -12.44 -16.09
C GLY A 108 -12.26 -12.88 -14.73
N ASP A 109 -11.21 -13.71 -14.73
CA ASP A 109 -10.54 -14.18 -13.51
C ASP A 109 -9.12 -13.59 -13.43
N ILE A 110 -8.92 -12.67 -12.48
CA ILE A 110 -7.61 -12.03 -12.26
C ILE A 110 -6.54 -13.04 -11.80
N TRP A 111 -6.91 -14.17 -11.20
CA TRP A 111 -5.95 -15.20 -10.84
C TRP A 111 -5.15 -15.71 -12.05
N ASN A 112 -5.75 -15.71 -13.25
CA ASN A 112 -5.05 -16.07 -14.47
C ASN A 112 -3.91 -15.09 -14.83
N MET A 113 -4.04 -13.81 -14.44
CA MET A 113 -2.97 -12.80 -14.56
C MET A 113 -1.86 -13.02 -13.53
N LEU A 114 -2.18 -13.53 -12.37
CA LEU A 114 -1.28 -13.65 -11.21
C LEU A 114 -0.46 -14.96 -11.21
N ARG A 115 -0.55 -15.78 -12.27
CA ARG A 115 0.22 -17.02 -12.39
C ARG A 115 1.61 -16.78 -12.97
N GLY A 116 2.59 -17.56 -12.50
CA GLY A 116 3.96 -17.57 -13.03
C GLY A 116 4.96 -16.89 -12.10
N ASP A 117 6.09 -16.47 -12.65
CA ASP A 117 7.14 -15.81 -11.92
C ASP A 117 6.67 -14.46 -11.33
N VAL A 118 7.13 -14.14 -10.11
CA VAL A 118 6.66 -12.96 -9.36
C VAL A 118 7.00 -11.65 -10.08
N GLU A 119 8.18 -11.53 -10.69
CA GLU A 119 8.57 -10.32 -11.40
C GLU A 119 7.76 -10.16 -12.70
N ASP A 120 7.46 -11.25 -13.40
CA ASP A 120 6.59 -11.23 -14.59
C ASP A 120 5.15 -10.83 -14.20
N VAL A 121 4.65 -11.36 -13.08
CA VAL A 121 3.34 -10.96 -12.54
C VAL A 121 3.34 -9.47 -12.18
N ARG A 122 4.37 -9.00 -11.52
CA ARG A 122 4.55 -7.60 -11.17
C ARG A 122 4.55 -6.70 -12.40
N MET A 123 5.29 -7.07 -13.45
CA MET A 123 5.34 -6.33 -14.70
C MET A 123 3.97 -6.30 -15.40
N ARG A 124 3.24 -7.42 -15.44
CA ARG A 124 1.87 -7.46 -15.98
C ARG A 124 0.91 -6.56 -15.19
N LEU A 125 1.00 -6.54 -13.89
CA LEU A 125 0.21 -5.61 -13.05
C LEU A 125 0.55 -4.16 -13.33
N MET A 126 1.84 -3.82 -13.44
CA MET A 126 2.29 -2.46 -13.73
C MET A 126 1.93 -1.98 -15.16
N ALA A 127 1.64 -2.89 -16.09
CA ALA A 127 1.11 -2.57 -17.40
C ALA A 127 -0.39 -2.18 -17.37
N LEU A 128 -1.09 -2.40 -16.25
CA LEU A 128 -2.48 -1.99 -16.10
C LEU A 128 -2.58 -0.47 -15.89
N PRO A 129 -3.60 0.18 -16.50
CA PRO A 129 -3.83 1.60 -16.31
C PRO A 129 -4.03 1.97 -14.83
N GLY A 130 -3.27 2.95 -14.35
CA GLY A 130 -3.34 3.42 -12.97
C GLY A 130 -2.65 2.52 -11.93
N VAL A 131 -1.95 1.49 -12.37
CA VAL A 131 -1.19 0.57 -11.51
C VAL A 131 0.30 0.82 -11.68
N GLY A 132 0.91 1.52 -10.73
CA GLY A 132 2.36 1.68 -10.64
C GLY A 132 2.98 0.65 -9.69
N GLY A 133 4.31 0.69 -9.52
CA GLY A 133 5.05 -0.24 -8.66
C GLY A 133 4.46 -0.35 -7.25
N LYS A 134 4.14 0.77 -6.60
CA LYS A 134 3.50 0.76 -5.26
C LYS A 134 2.20 -0.02 -5.23
N THR A 135 1.33 0.17 -6.22
CA THR A 135 0.02 -0.50 -6.28
C THR A 135 0.16 -1.99 -6.54
N ALA A 136 1.06 -2.38 -7.47
CA ALA A 136 1.38 -3.78 -7.74
C ALA A 136 1.96 -4.46 -6.49
N ASP A 137 2.94 -3.84 -5.84
CA ASP A 137 3.61 -4.41 -4.67
C ASP A 137 2.66 -4.52 -3.46
N VAL A 138 1.73 -3.57 -3.25
CA VAL A 138 0.69 -3.68 -2.22
C VAL A 138 -0.21 -4.88 -2.48
N LEU A 139 -0.67 -5.08 -3.72
CA LEU A 139 -1.49 -6.23 -4.09
C LEU A 139 -0.74 -7.53 -3.82
N LEU A 140 0.47 -7.66 -4.36
CA LEU A 140 1.28 -8.88 -4.26
C LEU A 140 1.65 -9.22 -2.81
N ALA A 141 2.04 -8.22 -2.00
CA ALA A 141 2.34 -8.41 -0.59
C ALA A 141 1.10 -8.79 0.23
N THR A 142 -0.04 -8.15 -0.04
CA THR A 142 -1.30 -8.43 0.65
C THR A 142 -1.82 -9.84 0.37
N LEU A 143 -1.63 -10.33 -0.87
CA LEU A 143 -2.01 -11.69 -1.28
C LEU A 143 -0.98 -12.75 -0.85
N GLY A 144 0.17 -12.36 -0.32
CA GLY A 144 1.26 -13.30 0.00
C GLY A 144 1.97 -13.89 -1.23
N ILE A 145 1.77 -13.31 -2.42
CA ILE A 145 2.41 -13.74 -3.67
C ILE A 145 3.88 -13.29 -3.70
N ALA A 146 4.16 -12.07 -3.21
CA ALA A 146 5.51 -11.54 -3.14
C ALA A 146 5.89 -11.15 -1.71
N HIS A 147 7.11 -11.53 -1.33
CA HIS A 147 7.74 -11.05 -0.10
C HIS A 147 8.43 -9.71 -0.35
N THR A 148 7.65 -8.64 -0.42
CA THR A 148 8.15 -7.28 -0.73
C THR A 148 7.73 -6.26 0.33
N VAL A 149 8.40 -5.10 0.36
CA VAL A 149 8.03 -3.95 1.20
C VAL A 149 7.51 -2.84 0.28
N PRO A 150 6.19 -2.72 0.08
CA PRO A 150 5.64 -1.61 -0.71
C PRO A 150 6.03 -0.25 -0.11
N VAL A 151 6.40 0.71 -0.97
CA VAL A 151 6.91 2.00 -0.51
C VAL A 151 5.89 3.10 -0.76
N ASP A 152 5.15 3.49 0.27
CA ASP A 152 4.32 4.70 0.23
C ASP A 152 5.06 5.93 0.78
N THR A 153 4.38 7.05 0.89
CA THR A 153 4.97 8.30 1.41
C THR A 153 5.38 8.18 2.89
N HIS A 154 4.71 7.34 3.69
CA HIS A 154 5.06 7.08 5.08
C HIS A 154 6.29 6.20 5.19
N VAL A 155 6.29 5.07 4.48
CA VAL A 155 7.44 4.16 4.42
C VAL A 155 8.69 4.89 3.94
N ARG A 156 8.60 5.65 2.83
CA ARG A 156 9.71 6.47 2.33
C ARG A 156 10.24 7.40 3.40
N ARG A 157 9.38 8.20 4.02
CA ARG A 157 9.79 9.20 5.03
C ARG A 157 10.43 8.56 6.25
N VAL A 158 9.82 7.50 6.78
CA VAL A 158 10.31 6.82 7.98
C VAL A 158 11.67 6.18 7.70
N SER A 159 11.81 5.44 6.61
CA SER A 159 13.06 4.76 6.24
C SER A 159 14.20 5.76 5.93
N THR A 160 13.91 6.89 5.28
CA THR A 160 14.91 7.96 5.07
C THR A 160 15.35 8.57 6.39
N ARG A 161 14.43 8.89 7.30
CA ARG A 161 14.77 9.46 8.61
C ARG A 161 15.52 8.49 9.52
N LEU A 162 15.21 7.22 9.45
CA LEU A 162 16.00 6.17 10.11
C LEU A 162 17.42 6.08 9.54
N GLY A 163 17.62 6.50 8.29
CA GLY A 163 18.88 6.37 7.57
C GLY A 163 19.09 4.99 6.98
N LEU A 164 17.99 4.25 6.75
CA LEU A 164 18.01 2.97 6.04
C LEU A 164 18.19 3.16 4.54
N VAL A 165 17.71 4.28 4.01
CA VAL A 165 17.78 4.67 2.60
C VAL A 165 18.23 6.11 2.46
N GLU A 166 18.80 6.47 1.31
CA GLU A 166 19.23 7.82 1.01
C GLU A 166 18.05 8.74 0.66
N GLU A 167 18.22 10.04 0.90
CA GLU A 167 17.27 11.05 0.48
C GLU A 167 17.24 11.14 -1.05
N GLY A 168 16.04 11.22 -1.63
CA GLY A 168 15.88 11.24 -3.08
C GLY A 168 15.95 9.90 -3.79
N ALA A 169 16.20 8.80 -3.07
CA ALA A 169 16.24 7.46 -3.66
C ALA A 169 14.95 7.11 -4.43
N SER A 170 15.09 6.40 -5.55
CA SER A 170 13.95 5.95 -6.36
C SER A 170 13.07 4.96 -5.60
N TYR A 171 11.84 4.73 -6.09
CA TYR A 171 10.94 3.71 -5.53
C TYR A 171 11.64 2.35 -5.44
N GLU A 172 12.23 1.90 -6.54
CA GLU A 172 12.88 0.59 -6.63
C GLU A 172 14.11 0.47 -5.72
N ALA A 173 14.91 1.54 -5.61
CA ALA A 173 16.06 1.54 -4.72
C ALA A 173 15.63 1.42 -3.25
N ILE A 174 14.57 2.12 -2.84
CA ILE A 174 14.02 2.03 -1.49
C ILE A 174 13.46 0.63 -1.24
N ARG A 175 12.63 0.09 -2.16
CA ARG A 175 12.03 -1.23 -2.06
C ARG A 175 13.10 -2.30 -1.85
N LYS A 176 14.08 -2.38 -2.76
CA LYS A 176 15.19 -3.34 -2.68
C LYS A 176 15.97 -3.22 -1.38
N ARG A 177 16.29 -1.98 -0.97
CA ARG A 177 17.01 -1.77 0.29
C ARG A 177 16.21 -2.23 1.52
N LEU A 178 14.91 -1.99 1.56
CA LEU A 178 14.06 -2.46 2.65
C LEU A 178 13.88 -3.98 2.64
N GLU A 179 13.91 -4.62 1.47
CA GLU A 179 13.90 -6.08 1.34
C GLU A 179 15.20 -6.72 1.86
N GLU A 180 16.33 -6.01 1.83
CA GLU A 180 17.59 -6.43 2.47
C GLU A 180 17.54 -6.25 4.00
N VAL A 181 16.89 -5.18 4.47
CA VAL A 181 16.79 -4.85 5.90
C VAL A 181 15.84 -5.78 6.63
N PHE A 182 14.70 -6.13 6.03
CA PHE A 182 13.66 -6.94 6.64
C PHE A 182 13.65 -8.36 6.05
N ARG A 183 13.49 -9.35 6.95
CA ARG A 183 13.37 -10.76 6.54
C ARG A 183 12.12 -10.95 5.67
N ALA A 184 12.18 -11.89 4.74
CA ALA A 184 11.13 -12.13 3.74
C ALA A 184 9.73 -12.32 4.38
N ASP A 185 9.63 -13.11 5.43
CA ASP A 185 8.41 -13.43 6.17
C ASP A 185 7.79 -12.23 6.90
N SER A 186 8.57 -11.20 7.17
CA SER A 186 8.16 -10.02 7.93
C SER A 186 7.99 -8.73 7.10
N ARG A 187 8.27 -8.77 5.80
CA ARG A 187 8.26 -7.58 4.93
C ARG A 187 6.89 -6.91 4.83
N HIS A 188 5.81 -7.69 4.72
CA HIS A 188 4.46 -7.11 4.70
C HIS A 188 4.11 -6.47 6.06
N LEU A 189 4.47 -7.11 7.17
CA LEU A 189 4.29 -6.53 8.51
C LEU A 189 5.13 -5.24 8.66
N ALA A 190 6.36 -5.23 8.17
CA ALA A 190 7.22 -4.03 8.17
C ALA A 190 6.56 -2.86 7.44
N HIS A 191 5.99 -3.10 6.26
CA HIS A 191 5.22 -2.10 5.51
C HIS A 191 4.10 -1.49 6.37
N LEU A 192 3.25 -2.33 6.97
CA LEU A 192 2.12 -1.87 7.77
C LEU A 192 2.56 -1.09 9.02
N LEU A 193 3.58 -1.58 9.74
CA LEU A 193 4.11 -0.93 10.94
C LEU A 193 4.79 0.41 10.62
N LEU A 194 5.53 0.51 9.53
CA LEU A 194 6.14 1.76 9.08
C LEU A 194 5.08 2.80 8.70
N ILE A 195 3.97 2.38 8.10
CA ILE A 195 2.82 3.27 7.85
C ILE A 195 2.20 3.73 9.17
N ALA A 196 1.89 2.81 10.09
CA ALA A 196 1.32 3.14 11.39
C ALA A 196 2.20 4.15 12.14
N HIS A 197 3.51 3.91 12.17
CA HIS A 197 4.48 4.81 12.79
C HIS A 197 4.55 6.19 12.09
N GLY A 198 4.55 6.19 10.76
CA GLY A 198 4.55 7.41 9.97
C GLY A 198 3.29 8.27 10.16
N ARG A 199 2.14 7.65 10.36
CA ARG A 199 0.86 8.33 10.62
C ARG A 199 0.80 8.92 12.03
N ARG A 200 1.26 8.20 13.03
CA ARG A 200 1.03 8.52 14.45
C ARG A 200 2.17 9.32 15.08
N VAL A 201 3.42 8.94 14.83
CA VAL A 201 4.61 9.49 15.50
C VAL A 201 5.54 10.20 14.54
N CYS A 202 6.05 9.52 13.51
CA CYS A 202 7.00 10.09 12.54
C CYS A 202 6.29 10.94 11.48
N ARG A 203 5.52 11.94 11.90
CA ARG A 203 4.72 12.82 11.04
C ARG A 203 5.60 13.64 10.09
N ALA A 204 5.05 14.07 8.94
CA ALA A 204 5.79 14.88 7.97
C ALA A 204 6.23 16.22 8.61
N ARG A 205 5.29 16.91 9.24
CA ARG A 205 5.53 18.13 10.02
C ARG A 205 5.49 17.79 11.51
N ARG A 206 6.42 18.35 12.31
CA ARG A 206 6.49 18.22 13.77
C ARG A 206 6.43 16.75 14.23
N PRO A 207 7.42 15.90 13.86
CA PRO A 207 7.46 14.52 14.33
C PRO A 207 7.61 14.46 15.85
N LEU A 208 6.95 13.48 16.47
CA LEU A 208 6.95 13.29 17.93
C LEU A 208 8.14 12.43 18.37
N CYS A 209 9.36 12.90 18.10
CA CYS A 209 10.60 12.13 18.30
C CYS A 209 10.85 11.73 19.75
N GLY A 210 10.38 12.54 20.73
CA GLY A 210 10.49 12.20 22.14
C GLY A 210 9.71 10.94 22.54
N ASN A 211 8.59 10.67 21.85
CA ASN A 211 7.72 9.52 22.10
C ASN A 211 7.97 8.35 21.12
N CYS A 212 9.08 8.43 20.36
CA CYS A 212 9.37 7.46 19.31
C CYS A 212 10.16 6.27 19.89
N VAL A 213 9.61 5.07 19.84
CA VAL A 213 10.24 3.84 20.38
C VAL A 213 11.49 3.40 19.62
N ILE A 214 11.72 3.95 18.41
CA ILE A 214 12.89 3.68 17.59
C ILE A 214 13.80 4.91 17.42
N ASN A 215 13.69 5.92 18.30
CA ASN A 215 14.50 7.15 18.20
C ASN A 215 16.00 6.92 18.36
N SER A 216 16.40 5.94 19.19
CA SER A 216 17.80 5.56 19.38
C SER A 216 18.45 5.01 18.11
N LEU A 217 17.65 4.43 17.18
CA LEU A 217 18.09 3.92 15.89
C LEU A 217 18.01 4.98 14.77
N CYS A 218 17.48 6.19 15.08
CA CYS A 218 17.09 7.15 14.06
C CYS A 218 18.18 8.20 13.81
N LYS A 219 18.78 8.20 12.61
CA LYS A 219 19.79 9.20 12.21
C LYS A 219 19.25 10.63 12.25
N TYR A 220 17.99 10.85 11.85
CA TYR A 220 17.36 12.17 11.91
C TYR A 220 17.29 12.71 13.35
N TYR A 221 16.88 11.89 14.31
CA TYR A 221 16.81 12.29 15.71
C TYR A 221 18.18 12.58 16.31
N GLN A 222 19.17 11.74 16.03
CA GLN A 222 20.56 11.96 16.49
C GLN A 222 21.13 13.27 15.96
N LYS A 223 20.88 13.62 14.67
CA LYS A 223 21.27 14.90 14.08
C LYS A 223 20.53 16.09 14.71
N SER A 224 19.25 15.93 15.05
CA SER A 224 18.45 17.01 15.65
C SER A 224 18.90 17.32 17.08
N LYS A 225 19.29 16.31 17.88
CA LYS A 225 19.85 16.51 19.22
C LYS A 225 21.16 17.32 19.20
N LYS A 226 22.02 17.09 18.20
CA LYS A 226 23.28 17.82 18.06
C LYS A 226 23.10 19.29 17.66
N ARG A 227 21.90 19.71 17.20
CA ARG A 227 21.59 21.08 16.77
C ARG A 227 20.89 21.92 17.83
N LEU A 228 20.46 21.33 18.96
CA LEU A 228 19.94 22.08 20.09
C LEU A 228 21.16 22.49 20.95
N PRO A 229 21.42 23.80 21.14
CA PRO A 229 22.39 24.24 22.14
C PRO A 229 21.94 23.80 23.53
N ALA A 230 22.88 23.45 24.38
CA ALA A 230 22.67 23.12 25.78
C ALA A 230 22.02 24.28 26.55
#